data_90c85d5cbd9120819a24d9fee02ce449
#
_entry.id   90c85d5cbd9120819a24d9fee02ce449
#
_cell.length_a   1.000
_cell.length_b   1.000
_cell.length_c   1.000
_cell.angle_alpha   90.00
_cell.angle_beta   90.00
_cell.angle_gamma   90.00
#
_symmetry.space_group_name_H-M   'P 1'
#
loop_
_entity.id
_entity.type
_entity.pdbx_description
1 polymer ?
#
loop_
_entity_poly.entity_id
_entity_poly.type
_entity_poly.pdbx_seq_one_letter_code
_entity_poly.pdbx_strand_id
1 'polypeptide(L)'
;AQTAVALDTMPETGEMIDWIFRAETATPTLASGNAGGGIMTGIINIVDRDGTGNEVGASYNSSWMANIQGIAEVLAGYDGYQGADLYKNPKFIKMITAIIPQTMVGKYTVQLGDYGKCADHSFAKNKDQLLAAYLQLRTPELAQLVYLVNDNQVDELHLDIFEKDPENIGAEIRNVIAQYGEYQFESVMKSGFGLSVMRGGEYRKGSGVMAERDTRRDFWMFWGKNGYGHSHMDKLSIGMDAYGFNMMPDNGYPTTTGPDPERMQWNRTTISHNTVVVNEEEQG
;
A
#
# COMPACT_ATOMS: atom_id res chain seq x y z
N ALA A 1 9.05 17.48 11.88
CA ALA A 1 9.93 16.45 12.44
C ALA A 1 11.41 16.87 12.32
N GLN A 2 11.94 17.05 11.12
CA GLN A 2 13.35 17.39 10.89
C GLN A 2 13.79 18.64 11.72
N THR A 3 13.02 19.70 11.69
CA THR A 3 13.31 20.92 12.48
C THR A 3 13.33 20.63 13.97
N ALA A 4 12.37 19.83 14.47
CA ALA A 4 12.30 19.49 15.87
C ALA A 4 13.53 18.68 16.33
N VAL A 5 13.92 17.66 15.54
CA VAL A 5 15.12 16.86 15.84
C VAL A 5 16.41 17.68 15.74
N ALA A 6 16.53 18.57 14.75
CA ALA A 6 17.67 19.45 14.61
C ALA A 6 17.79 20.45 15.80
N LEU A 7 16.69 20.78 16.46
CA LEU A 7 16.61 21.65 17.61
C LEU A 7 16.45 20.91 18.93
N ASP A 8 16.93 19.69 19.01
CA ASP A 8 16.73 18.74 20.13
C ASP A 8 17.12 19.29 21.51
N THR A 9 18.02 20.27 21.54
CA THR A 9 18.45 20.93 22.80
C THR A 9 17.48 22.03 23.27
N MET A 10 16.43 22.34 22.50
CA MET A 10 15.47 23.38 22.88
C MET A 10 14.34 22.80 23.75
N PRO A 11 13.86 23.54 24.75
CA PRO A 11 12.74 23.08 25.58
C PRO A 11 11.48 22.76 24.77
N GLU A 12 11.27 23.45 23.65
CA GLU A 12 10.10 23.34 22.80
C GLU A 12 10.12 22.14 21.87
N THR A 13 11.23 21.42 21.76
CA THR A 13 11.35 20.23 20.87
C THR A 13 10.26 19.21 21.15
N GLY A 14 10.01 18.90 22.43
CA GLY A 14 8.95 17.96 22.84
C GLY A 14 7.56 18.43 22.39
N GLU A 15 7.25 19.71 22.51
CA GLU A 15 5.98 20.27 22.07
C GLU A 15 5.81 20.22 20.55
N MET A 16 6.89 20.47 19.79
CA MET A 16 6.88 20.36 18.33
C MET A 16 6.60 18.94 17.87
N ILE A 17 7.19 17.94 18.53
CA ILE A 17 6.97 16.53 18.21
C ILE A 17 5.55 16.13 18.63
N ASP A 18 5.10 16.52 19.81
CA ASP A 18 3.72 16.26 20.27
C ASP A 18 2.69 16.83 19.30
N TRP A 19 2.91 18.04 18.80
CA TRP A 19 2.06 18.64 17.79
C TRP A 19 1.97 17.81 16.50
N ILE A 20 3.08 17.22 16.02
CA ILE A 20 3.11 16.36 14.85
C ILE A 20 2.29 15.07 15.10
N PHE A 21 2.38 14.51 16.30
CA PHE A 21 1.76 13.24 16.62
C PHE A 21 0.29 13.36 17.02
N ARG A 22 -0.08 14.38 17.77
CA ARG A 22 -1.42 14.50 18.37
C ARG A 22 -2.24 15.66 17.82
N ALA A 23 -1.61 16.80 17.53
CA ALA A 23 -2.21 17.99 16.89
C ALA A 23 -3.67 18.28 17.31
N GLU A 24 -3.97 18.25 18.58
CA GLU A 24 -5.35 18.43 19.10
C GLU A 24 -5.88 19.84 18.82
N THR A 25 -4.98 20.79 18.59
CA THR A 25 -5.28 22.22 18.39
C THR A 25 -5.25 22.64 16.92
N ALA A 26 -5.01 21.71 15.99
CA ALA A 26 -5.01 22.08 14.58
C ALA A 26 -6.40 22.59 14.20
N THR A 27 -6.44 23.81 13.69
CA THR A 27 -7.64 24.40 13.10
C THR A 27 -8.24 23.40 12.12
N PRO A 28 -9.53 23.09 12.17
CA PRO A 28 -10.17 22.20 11.21
C PRO A 28 -9.86 22.72 9.82
N THR A 29 -9.13 21.97 9.02
CA THR A 29 -8.96 22.32 7.62
C THR A 29 -10.27 22.09 6.94
N LEU A 30 -10.79 23.12 6.38
CA LEU A 30 -12.14 23.38 5.93
C LEU A 30 -12.70 22.40 4.90
N ALA A 31 -11.90 21.51 4.35
CA ALA A 31 -12.33 20.71 3.19
C ALA A 31 -12.77 19.28 3.50
N SER A 32 -12.43 18.71 4.65
CA SER A 32 -12.62 17.26 4.88
C SER A 32 -13.50 16.89 6.06
N GLY A 33 -14.00 17.84 6.83
CA GLY A 33 -14.76 17.54 8.04
C GLY A 33 -13.96 16.80 9.13
N ASN A 34 -12.70 16.56 8.91
CA ASN A 34 -11.80 15.97 9.88
C ASN A 34 -11.31 17.06 10.82
N ALA A 35 -11.84 17.10 12.00
CA ALA A 35 -11.22 17.80 13.11
C ALA A 35 -9.76 17.34 13.17
N GLY A 36 -8.82 18.28 13.18
CA GLY A 36 -7.39 18.04 13.17
C GLY A 36 -6.98 16.78 13.93
N GLY A 37 -5.81 16.37 13.75
CA GLY A 37 -5.28 15.17 14.37
C GLY A 37 -3.93 14.93 13.76
N GLY A 38 -2.95 14.67 14.60
CA GLY A 38 -1.63 14.32 14.13
C GLY A 38 -1.59 12.91 13.56
N ILE A 39 -0.39 12.44 13.32
CA ILE A 39 -0.10 11.11 12.78
C ILE A 39 -0.83 10.01 13.54
N MET A 40 -0.89 10.08 14.87
CA MET A 40 -1.54 9.04 15.68
C MET A 40 -3.05 8.96 15.41
N THR A 41 -3.72 10.09 15.23
CA THR A 41 -5.14 10.11 14.85
C THR A 41 -5.33 9.46 13.46
N GLY A 42 -4.43 9.76 12.51
CA GLY A 42 -4.42 9.11 11.20
C GLY A 42 -4.25 7.59 11.32
N ILE A 43 -3.22 7.13 12.00
CA ILE A 43 -2.96 5.69 12.18
C ILE A 43 -4.11 4.97 12.91
N ILE A 44 -4.74 5.60 13.90
CA ILE A 44 -5.83 4.98 14.67
C ILE A 44 -7.14 4.96 13.89
N ASN A 45 -7.54 6.10 13.30
CA ASN A 45 -8.89 6.29 12.77
C ASN A 45 -9.01 6.10 11.26
N ILE A 46 -7.92 6.27 10.51
CA ILE A 46 -7.92 6.23 9.04
C ILE A 46 -7.38 4.90 8.52
N VAL A 47 -6.52 4.25 9.28
CA VAL A 47 -5.95 2.95 8.90
C VAL A 47 -6.74 1.82 9.53
N ASP A 48 -7.14 0.87 8.73
CA ASP A 48 -7.79 -0.34 9.20
C ASP A 48 -6.82 -1.27 9.94
N ARG A 49 -7.36 -2.23 10.69
CA ARG A 49 -6.57 -3.16 11.52
C ARG A 49 -5.60 -4.03 10.74
N ASP A 50 -5.81 -4.17 9.44
CA ASP A 50 -4.94 -4.92 8.50
C ASP A 50 -3.91 -4.04 7.78
N GLY A 51 -3.78 -2.78 8.20
CA GLY A 51 -2.77 -1.85 7.69
C GLY A 51 -3.17 -1.07 6.45
N THR A 52 -4.33 -1.33 5.87
CA THR A 52 -4.80 -0.59 4.71
C THR A 52 -5.49 0.71 5.15
N GLY A 53 -5.20 1.81 4.48
CA GLY A 53 -5.84 3.10 4.76
C GLY A 53 -7.25 3.18 4.16
N ASN A 54 -7.96 4.25 4.46
CA ASN A 54 -9.34 4.48 3.99
C ASN A 54 -9.44 4.96 2.53
N GLU A 55 -8.35 5.28 1.90
CA GLU A 55 -8.28 5.50 0.46
C GLU A 55 -8.37 4.15 -0.24
N VAL A 56 -9.34 3.97 -1.12
CA VAL A 56 -9.58 2.67 -1.74
C VAL A 56 -8.49 2.33 -2.76
N GLY A 57 -8.07 3.30 -3.55
CA GLY A 57 -7.04 3.13 -4.57
C GLY A 57 -5.65 2.83 -3.97
N ALA A 58 -4.98 1.83 -4.49
CA ALA A 58 -3.68 1.39 -4.01
C ALA A 58 -2.60 2.49 -4.05
N SER A 59 -2.58 3.32 -5.10
CA SER A 59 -1.63 4.43 -5.24
C SER A 59 -1.81 5.50 -4.17
N TYR A 60 -3.05 5.81 -3.81
CA TYR A 60 -3.34 6.80 -2.77
C TYR A 60 -2.97 6.29 -1.39
N ASN A 61 -3.27 5.03 -1.08
CA ASN A 61 -2.79 4.39 0.14
C ASN A 61 -1.26 4.38 0.24
N SER A 62 -0.57 4.12 -0.86
CA SER A 62 0.90 4.17 -0.92
C SER A 62 1.45 5.56 -0.68
N SER A 63 0.87 6.57 -1.31
CA SER A 63 1.31 7.96 -1.16
C SER A 63 1.12 8.48 0.27
N TRP A 64 -0.02 8.15 0.86
CA TRP A 64 -0.32 8.53 2.24
C TRP A 64 0.63 7.84 3.22
N MET A 65 0.86 6.55 3.05
CA MET A 65 1.81 5.77 3.83
C MET A 65 3.24 6.33 3.68
N ALA A 66 3.68 6.65 2.46
CA ALA A 66 5.00 7.21 2.19
C ALA A 66 5.23 8.54 2.90
N ASN A 67 4.21 9.40 2.98
CA ASN A 67 4.29 10.67 3.71
C ASN A 67 4.52 10.45 5.22
N ILE A 68 3.83 9.48 5.83
CA ILE A 68 4.04 9.13 7.24
C ILE A 68 5.42 8.50 7.42
N GLN A 69 5.85 7.64 6.50
CA GLN A 69 7.15 7.00 6.55
C GLN A 69 8.29 8.02 6.48
N GLY A 70 8.17 9.07 5.66
CA GLY A 70 9.16 10.14 5.64
C GLY A 70 9.35 10.83 7.00
N ILE A 71 8.32 10.87 7.85
CA ILE A 71 8.44 11.33 9.23
C ILE A 71 9.07 10.24 10.11
N ALA A 72 8.68 8.98 9.90
CA ALA A 72 9.23 7.85 10.63
C ALA A 72 10.75 7.71 10.44
N GLU A 73 11.26 7.93 9.22
CA GLU A 73 12.70 7.91 8.93
C GLU A 73 13.46 8.97 9.75
N VAL A 74 12.91 10.16 9.87
CA VAL A 74 13.54 11.23 10.67
C VAL A 74 13.56 10.90 12.16
N LEU A 75 12.56 10.17 12.64
CA LEU A 75 12.38 9.86 14.06
C LEU A 75 12.80 8.42 14.41
N ALA A 76 13.38 7.69 13.46
CA ALA A 76 13.86 6.33 13.71
C ALA A 76 14.94 6.33 14.81
N GLY A 77 14.69 5.54 15.86
CA GLY A 77 15.58 5.49 17.03
C GLY A 77 15.57 6.71 17.93
N TYR A 78 14.77 7.76 17.63
CA TYR A 78 14.67 8.93 18.49
C TYR A 78 13.95 8.58 19.80
N ASP A 79 14.58 8.82 20.93
CA ASP A 79 14.11 8.45 22.27
C ASP A 79 13.70 9.66 23.13
N GLY A 80 13.97 10.88 22.67
CA GLY A 80 13.63 12.12 23.39
C GLY A 80 12.12 12.38 23.52
N TYR A 81 11.26 11.61 22.83
CA TYR A 81 9.82 11.66 22.94
C TYR A 81 9.22 10.26 22.86
N GLN A 82 8.43 9.88 23.88
CA GLN A 82 7.84 8.53 23.93
C GLN A 82 6.90 8.26 22.75
N GLY A 83 7.18 7.23 21.99
CA GLY A 83 6.38 6.80 20.84
C GLY A 83 6.71 7.55 19.55
N ALA A 84 7.77 8.37 19.49
CA ALA A 84 8.21 9.04 18.28
C ALA A 84 8.71 8.04 17.22
N ASP A 85 9.36 6.98 17.63
CA ASP A 85 9.85 5.94 16.73
C ASP A 85 8.69 5.05 16.25
N LEU A 86 8.17 5.38 15.07
CA LEU A 86 7.04 4.67 14.46
C LEU A 86 7.40 3.25 14.04
N TYR A 87 8.68 2.92 13.84
CA TYR A 87 9.10 1.55 13.57
C TYR A 87 8.91 0.58 14.74
N LYS A 88 8.58 1.12 15.92
CA LYS A 88 8.11 0.34 17.08
C LYS A 88 6.58 0.19 17.13
N ASN A 89 5.84 0.83 16.22
CA ASN A 89 4.39 0.74 16.16
C ASN A 89 3.95 -0.39 15.21
N PRO A 90 3.33 -1.47 15.71
CA PRO A 90 2.98 -2.63 14.86
C PRO A 90 1.95 -2.31 13.78
N LYS A 91 1.09 -1.31 13.98
CA LYS A 91 0.12 -0.91 12.95
C LYS A 91 0.81 -0.14 11.81
N PHE A 92 1.80 0.69 12.13
CA PHE A 92 2.61 1.37 11.12
C PHE A 92 3.38 0.35 10.26
N ILE A 93 3.96 -0.68 10.86
CA ILE A 93 4.65 -1.74 10.11
C ILE A 93 3.68 -2.46 9.16
N LYS A 94 2.46 -2.77 9.61
CA LYS A 94 1.42 -3.33 8.74
C LYS A 94 1.06 -2.43 7.56
N MET A 95 1.09 -1.11 7.73
CA MET A 95 0.79 -0.17 6.63
C MET A 95 1.80 -0.32 5.50
N ILE A 96 3.08 -0.51 5.82
CA ILE A 96 4.16 -0.61 4.82
C ILE A 96 3.96 -1.83 3.92
N THR A 97 3.51 -2.95 4.47
CA THR A 97 3.35 -4.21 3.74
C THR A 97 1.93 -4.43 3.19
N ALA A 98 0.95 -3.60 3.57
CA ALA A 98 -0.48 -3.84 3.36
C ALA A 98 -0.89 -4.02 1.89
N ILE A 99 -0.20 -3.40 0.95
CA ILE A 99 -0.55 -3.41 -0.47
C ILE A 99 -0.08 -4.67 -1.18
N ILE A 100 1.07 -5.23 -0.79
CA ILE A 100 1.66 -6.37 -1.49
C ILE A 100 0.71 -7.58 -1.56
N PRO A 101 0.03 -7.99 -0.47
CA PRO A 101 -0.93 -9.09 -0.54
C PRO A 101 -2.16 -8.85 -1.44
N GLN A 102 -2.35 -7.62 -1.93
CA GLN A 102 -3.41 -7.29 -2.89
C GLN A 102 -2.99 -7.51 -4.34
N THR A 103 -1.83 -8.10 -4.58
CA THR A 103 -1.33 -8.37 -5.93
C THR A 103 -1.93 -9.66 -6.47
N MET A 104 -2.45 -9.60 -7.69
CA MET A 104 -3.09 -10.68 -8.43
C MET A 104 -2.07 -11.32 -9.38
N VAL A 105 -2.04 -12.64 -9.41
CA VAL A 105 -1.13 -13.46 -10.24
C VAL A 105 0.34 -12.99 -10.25
N GLY A 106 0.75 -12.32 -9.17
CA GLY A 106 2.09 -11.74 -9.01
C GLY A 106 2.43 -10.61 -9.99
N LYS A 107 1.43 -9.99 -10.63
CA LYS A 107 1.64 -8.96 -11.68
C LYS A 107 0.86 -7.68 -11.47
N TYR A 108 -0.33 -7.76 -10.90
CA TYR A 108 -1.27 -6.65 -10.89
C TYR A 108 -1.78 -6.41 -9.47
N THR A 109 -1.78 -5.18 -9.00
CA THR A 109 -2.49 -4.86 -7.77
C THR A 109 -3.99 -4.80 -8.04
N VAL A 110 -4.82 -5.28 -7.11
CA VAL A 110 -6.29 -5.22 -7.21
C VAL A 110 -6.71 -3.80 -7.59
N GLN A 111 -7.51 -3.71 -8.63
CA GLN A 111 -7.96 -2.44 -9.19
C GLN A 111 -9.25 -2.00 -8.50
N LEU A 112 -9.13 -1.05 -7.58
CA LEU A 112 -10.23 -0.48 -6.80
C LEU A 112 -10.17 1.04 -6.86
N GLY A 113 -11.31 1.68 -7.04
CA GLY A 113 -11.42 3.12 -7.11
C GLY A 113 -10.49 3.73 -8.16
N ASP A 114 -9.97 4.90 -7.88
CA ASP A 114 -9.04 5.64 -8.74
C ASP A 114 -7.63 4.97 -8.75
N TYR A 115 -7.51 3.73 -9.24
CA TYR A 115 -6.24 3.04 -9.38
C TYR A 115 -6.08 2.35 -10.74
N GLY A 116 -4.97 2.63 -11.41
CA GLY A 116 -4.72 2.12 -12.76
C GLY A 116 -5.68 2.70 -13.80
N LYS A 117 -5.62 2.18 -15.01
CA LYS A 117 -6.58 2.47 -16.08
C LYS A 117 -7.22 1.17 -16.51
N CYS A 118 -8.37 1.24 -17.20
CA CYS A 118 -9.00 0.05 -17.74
C CYS A 118 -7.98 -0.80 -18.52
N ALA A 119 -7.84 -2.06 -18.14
CA ALA A 119 -6.90 -3.03 -18.72
C ALA A 119 -5.40 -2.62 -18.67
N ASP A 120 -5.04 -1.56 -17.97
CA ASP A 120 -3.66 -1.10 -17.79
C ASP A 120 -3.43 -0.77 -16.30
N HIS A 121 -3.37 -1.80 -15.48
CA HIS A 121 -3.01 -1.71 -14.08
C HIS A 121 -1.72 -2.47 -13.83
N SER A 122 -0.93 -1.98 -12.91
CA SER A 122 0.41 -2.48 -12.64
C SER A 122 0.54 -2.95 -11.19
N PHE A 123 1.64 -3.57 -10.89
CA PHE A 123 2.01 -3.91 -9.52
C PHE A 123 2.46 -2.65 -8.76
N ALA A 124 1.79 -2.34 -7.65
CA ALA A 124 2.21 -1.28 -6.73
C ALA A 124 3.41 -1.75 -5.90
N LYS A 125 4.61 -1.53 -6.41
CA LYS A 125 5.84 -2.09 -5.84
C LYS A 125 6.26 -1.45 -4.53
N ASN A 126 6.16 -0.14 -4.39
CA ASN A 126 6.61 0.60 -3.20
C ASN A 126 8.05 0.23 -2.75
N LYS A 127 8.97 0.07 -3.71
CA LYS A 127 10.34 -0.42 -3.46
C LYS A 127 11.05 0.38 -2.37
N ASP A 128 11.07 1.70 -2.49
CA ASP A 128 11.81 2.57 -1.58
C ASP A 128 11.28 2.47 -0.15
N GLN A 129 9.96 2.39 0.00
CA GLN A 129 9.31 2.26 1.30
C GLN A 129 9.62 0.92 1.97
N LEU A 130 9.63 -0.16 1.20
CA LEU A 130 9.97 -1.49 1.71
C LEU A 130 11.46 -1.59 2.04
N LEU A 131 12.32 -1.00 1.20
CA LEU A 131 13.75 -0.97 1.45
C LEU A 131 14.07 -0.15 2.72
N ALA A 132 13.48 1.04 2.88
CA ALA A 132 13.62 1.85 4.08
C ALA A 132 13.22 1.08 5.34
N ALA A 133 12.07 0.41 5.29
CA ALA A 133 11.61 -0.42 6.41
C ALA A 133 12.55 -1.62 6.67
N TYR A 134 13.09 -2.25 5.63
CA TYR A 134 14.07 -3.31 5.79
C TYR A 134 15.35 -2.82 6.46
N LEU A 135 15.83 -1.65 6.07
CA LEU A 135 17.02 -1.05 6.68
C LEU A 135 16.86 -0.78 8.19
N GLN A 136 15.65 -0.48 8.64
CA GLN A 136 15.33 -0.25 10.04
C GLN A 136 15.07 -1.55 10.84
N LEU A 137 14.40 -2.53 10.24
CA LEU A 137 13.85 -3.68 10.97
C LEU A 137 14.58 -4.99 10.71
N ARG A 138 15.22 -5.13 9.56
CA ARG A 138 16.00 -6.32 9.16
C ARG A 138 15.24 -7.66 9.31
N THR A 139 13.94 -7.67 9.04
CA THR A 139 13.13 -8.90 9.13
C THR A 139 13.22 -9.72 7.84
N PRO A 140 13.15 -11.08 7.92
CA PRO A 140 13.14 -11.93 6.74
C PRO A 140 11.99 -11.61 5.78
N GLU A 141 10.80 -11.31 6.29
CA GLU A 141 9.65 -10.94 5.46
C GLU A 141 9.93 -9.69 4.62
N LEU A 142 10.47 -8.62 5.24
CA LEU A 142 10.83 -7.41 4.51
C LEU A 142 11.92 -7.65 3.47
N ALA A 143 12.91 -8.49 3.76
CA ALA A 143 13.92 -8.89 2.78
C ALA A 143 13.30 -9.60 1.56
N GLN A 144 12.37 -10.54 1.81
CA GLN A 144 11.63 -11.23 0.75
C GLN A 144 10.79 -10.24 -0.08
N LEU A 145 10.14 -9.28 0.56
CA LEU A 145 9.34 -8.26 -0.12
C LEU A 145 10.21 -7.30 -0.95
N VAL A 146 11.35 -6.86 -0.43
CA VAL A 146 12.32 -6.04 -1.18
C VAL A 146 12.81 -6.80 -2.41
N TYR A 147 13.18 -8.07 -2.25
CA TYR A 147 13.58 -8.91 -3.38
C TYR A 147 12.49 -9.02 -4.44
N LEU A 148 11.26 -9.30 -4.03
CA LEU A 148 10.08 -9.38 -4.92
C LEU A 148 9.88 -8.09 -5.73
N VAL A 149 9.84 -6.93 -5.05
CA VAL A 149 9.55 -5.64 -5.71
C VAL A 149 10.72 -5.11 -6.52
N ASN A 150 11.91 -5.64 -6.29
CA ASN A 150 13.12 -5.39 -7.09
C ASN A 150 13.30 -6.41 -8.22
N ASP A 151 12.20 -6.96 -8.73
CA ASP A 151 12.17 -7.90 -9.87
C ASP A 151 13.03 -9.16 -9.63
N ASN A 152 13.07 -9.63 -8.38
CA ASN A 152 13.87 -10.75 -7.91
C ASN A 152 15.39 -10.53 -8.14
N GLN A 153 15.82 -9.30 -7.96
CA GLN A 153 17.24 -8.90 -8.04
C GLN A 153 17.70 -8.33 -6.70
N VAL A 154 19.01 -8.36 -6.47
CA VAL A 154 19.65 -7.80 -5.26
C VAL A 154 20.56 -6.62 -5.57
N ASP A 155 20.59 -6.20 -6.82
CA ASP A 155 21.39 -5.07 -7.28
C ASP A 155 20.61 -3.75 -7.10
N GLU A 156 21.31 -2.63 -7.02
CA GLU A 156 20.72 -1.29 -6.91
C GLU A 156 19.77 -1.12 -5.70
N LEU A 157 20.14 -1.72 -4.57
CA LEU A 157 19.41 -1.62 -3.31
C LEU A 157 19.98 -0.52 -2.43
N HIS A 158 19.74 0.72 -2.82
CA HIS A 158 20.08 1.91 -2.04
C HIS A 158 18.94 2.93 -2.14
N LEU A 159 18.76 3.74 -1.09
CA LEU A 159 17.73 4.79 -1.05
C LEU A 159 18.27 6.11 -1.61
N ASP A 160 19.54 6.38 -1.35
CA ASP A 160 20.20 7.61 -1.77
C ASP A 160 21.73 7.39 -1.94
N ILE A 161 22.40 8.47 -2.29
CA ILE A 161 23.87 8.46 -2.51
C ILE A 161 24.69 8.37 -1.21
N PHE A 162 24.07 8.43 -0.05
CA PHE A 162 24.74 8.40 1.26
C PHE A 162 24.76 7.01 1.87
N GLU A 163 24.12 6.01 1.23
CA GLU A 163 24.21 4.62 1.66
C GLU A 163 25.65 4.14 1.64
N LYS A 164 26.13 3.71 2.81
CA LYS A 164 27.57 3.41 3.00
C LYS A 164 28.00 2.10 2.37
N ASP A 165 27.10 1.13 2.29
CA ASP A 165 27.43 -0.22 1.84
C ASP A 165 26.22 -0.91 1.18
N PRO A 166 25.81 -0.43 -0.01
CA PRO A 166 24.65 -1.01 -0.72
C PRO A 166 24.90 -2.46 -1.17
N GLU A 167 26.15 -2.85 -1.40
CA GLU A 167 26.48 -4.23 -1.81
C GLU A 167 26.22 -5.22 -0.67
N ASN A 168 26.44 -4.80 0.58
CA ASN A 168 26.15 -5.63 1.74
C ASN A 168 24.64 -5.88 1.90
N ILE A 169 23.82 -4.89 1.63
CA ILE A 169 22.35 -5.02 1.66
C ILE A 169 21.92 -6.14 0.70
N GLY A 170 22.42 -6.13 -0.52
CA GLY A 170 22.16 -7.18 -1.50
C GLY A 170 22.62 -8.57 -1.04
N ALA A 171 23.78 -8.64 -0.39
CA ALA A 171 24.29 -9.90 0.17
C ALA A 171 23.42 -10.42 1.32
N GLU A 172 22.99 -9.54 2.23
CA GLU A 172 22.09 -9.89 3.32
C GLU A 172 20.76 -10.45 2.79
N ILE A 173 20.12 -9.76 1.85
CA ILE A 173 18.87 -10.21 1.23
C ILE A 173 19.06 -11.54 0.53
N ARG A 174 20.13 -11.73 -0.23
CA ARG A 174 20.45 -13.02 -0.88
C ARG A 174 20.53 -14.15 0.13
N ASN A 175 21.15 -13.92 1.29
CA ASN A 175 21.24 -14.92 2.35
C ASN A 175 19.86 -15.25 2.94
N VAL A 176 19.00 -14.24 3.12
CA VAL A 176 17.63 -14.47 3.58
C VAL A 176 16.86 -15.31 2.57
N ILE A 177 16.93 -14.98 1.28
CA ILE A 177 16.26 -15.75 0.22
C ILE A 177 16.80 -17.20 0.16
N ALA A 178 18.10 -17.40 0.32
CA ALA A 178 18.69 -18.75 0.37
C ALA A 178 18.18 -19.57 1.57
N GLN A 179 17.91 -18.94 2.70
CA GLN A 179 17.46 -19.59 3.92
C GLN A 179 15.95 -19.79 3.99
N TYR A 180 15.15 -18.81 3.60
CA TYR A 180 13.70 -18.78 3.80
C TYR A 180 12.89 -18.92 2.50
N GLY A 181 13.56 -18.83 1.34
CA GLY A 181 12.89 -18.80 0.03
C GLY A 181 12.35 -17.42 -0.33
N GLU A 182 11.76 -17.35 -1.52
CA GLU A 182 11.11 -16.15 -2.04
C GLU A 182 9.74 -15.93 -1.37
N TYR A 183 9.24 -14.69 -1.42
CA TYR A 183 7.90 -14.36 -0.93
C TYR A 183 6.83 -15.16 -1.68
N GLN A 184 5.93 -15.77 -0.92
CA GLN A 184 4.82 -16.55 -1.47
C GLN A 184 3.51 -15.80 -1.23
N PHE A 185 2.76 -15.62 -2.32
CA PHE A 185 1.43 -15.02 -2.23
C PHE A 185 0.42 -16.05 -1.73
N GLU A 186 -0.13 -15.83 -0.56
CA GLU A 186 -1.21 -16.64 0.01
C GLU A 186 -2.57 -15.94 -0.16
N SER A 187 -3.65 -16.72 -0.09
CA SER A 187 -5.01 -16.17 -0.01
C SER A 187 -5.12 -15.28 1.23
N VAL A 188 -5.74 -14.12 1.10
CA VAL A 188 -5.82 -13.13 2.16
C VAL A 188 -7.23 -12.60 2.33
N MET A 189 -7.60 -12.33 3.59
CA MET A 189 -8.82 -11.60 3.95
C MET A 189 -8.45 -10.39 4.79
N LYS A 190 -8.60 -9.21 4.20
CA LYS A 190 -8.45 -7.91 4.86
C LYS A 190 -9.80 -7.45 5.38
N SER A 191 -10.21 -8.01 6.52
CA SER A 191 -11.56 -7.81 7.06
C SER A 191 -11.80 -6.41 7.63
N GLY A 192 -10.76 -5.63 7.91
CA GLY A 192 -10.86 -4.22 8.27
C GLY A 192 -11.15 -3.36 7.06
N PHE A 193 -10.37 -3.54 6.00
CA PHE A 193 -10.51 -2.84 4.73
C PHE A 193 -11.72 -3.33 3.91
N GLY A 194 -12.06 -4.60 4.02
CA GLY A 194 -13.18 -5.20 3.28
C GLY A 194 -12.75 -5.76 1.92
N LEU A 195 -11.64 -6.47 1.87
CA LEU A 195 -11.13 -7.11 0.65
C LEU A 195 -10.71 -8.55 0.95
N SER A 196 -11.08 -9.48 0.08
CA SER A 196 -10.48 -10.81 0.04
C SER A 196 -9.81 -11.08 -1.30
N VAL A 197 -8.71 -11.82 -1.27
CA VAL A 197 -8.06 -12.37 -2.46
C VAL A 197 -7.89 -13.86 -2.25
N MET A 198 -8.50 -14.65 -3.11
CA MET A 198 -8.40 -16.10 -3.16
C MET A 198 -7.48 -16.51 -4.31
N ARG A 199 -6.53 -17.39 -4.03
CA ARG A 199 -5.47 -17.73 -4.97
C ARG A 199 -5.47 -19.22 -5.28
N GLY A 200 -5.13 -19.55 -6.53
CA GLY A 200 -4.96 -20.93 -6.95
C GLY A 200 -4.05 -21.04 -8.17
N GLY A 201 -3.63 -22.28 -8.44
CA GLY A 201 -2.66 -22.55 -9.52
C GLY A 201 -1.23 -22.21 -9.11
N GLU A 202 -0.32 -22.31 -10.07
CA GLU A 202 1.11 -22.14 -9.85
C GLU A 202 1.77 -21.47 -11.07
N TYR A 203 2.89 -20.84 -10.83
CA TYR A 203 3.80 -20.40 -11.87
C TYR A 203 5.01 -21.34 -11.91
N ARG A 204 5.30 -21.90 -13.07
CA ARG A 204 6.50 -22.69 -13.29
C ARG A 204 7.33 -22.06 -14.40
N LYS A 205 8.54 -21.68 -14.04
CA LYS A 205 9.51 -21.24 -15.05
C LYS A 205 9.97 -22.44 -15.84
N GLY A 206 9.66 -22.44 -17.11
CA GLY A 206 10.14 -23.50 -18.04
C GLY A 206 11.60 -23.30 -18.44
N SER A 207 12.24 -24.37 -18.87
CA SER A 207 13.59 -24.33 -19.44
C SER A 207 13.64 -25.17 -20.72
N GLY A 208 14.35 -24.69 -21.74
CA GLY A 208 14.52 -25.39 -23.01
C GLY A 208 13.22 -25.58 -23.80
N VAL A 209 12.87 -26.81 -24.15
CA VAL A 209 11.67 -27.13 -24.92
C VAL A 209 10.39 -27.05 -24.10
N MET A 210 10.50 -27.04 -22.76
CA MET A 210 9.37 -26.87 -21.85
C MET A 210 9.07 -25.39 -21.70
N ALA A 211 7.98 -24.95 -22.30
CA ALA A 211 7.52 -23.57 -22.17
C ALA A 211 7.20 -23.19 -20.71
N GLU A 212 7.44 -21.94 -20.40
CA GLU A 212 6.94 -21.31 -19.17
C GLU A 212 5.42 -21.57 -19.03
N ARG A 213 4.98 -21.99 -17.86
CA ARG A 213 3.59 -22.27 -17.59
C ARG A 213 3.09 -21.47 -16.42
N ASP A 214 2.16 -20.59 -16.69
CA ASP A 214 1.41 -19.85 -15.67
C ASP A 214 -0.01 -20.38 -15.60
N THR A 215 -0.34 -21.07 -14.50
CA THR A 215 -1.70 -21.54 -14.23
C THR A 215 -2.31 -20.83 -13.03
N ARG A 216 -1.68 -19.73 -12.58
CA ARG A 216 -2.23 -18.92 -11.49
C ARG A 216 -3.57 -18.36 -11.90
N ARG A 217 -4.48 -18.35 -10.97
CA ARG A 217 -5.81 -17.76 -11.07
C ARG A 217 -6.18 -17.24 -9.70
N ASP A 218 -6.36 -15.95 -9.63
CA ASP A 218 -6.70 -15.22 -8.44
C ASP A 218 -8.06 -14.58 -8.64
N PHE A 219 -8.86 -14.59 -7.59
CA PHE A 219 -10.16 -13.96 -7.55
C PHE A 219 -10.20 -13.03 -6.35
N TRP A 220 -10.74 -11.84 -6.52
CA TRP A 220 -10.92 -10.91 -5.42
C TRP A 220 -12.38 -10.45 -5.31
N MET A 221 -12.76 -10.05 -4.09
CA MET A 221 -14.03 -9.43 -3.79
C MET A 221 -13.81 -8.29 -2.80
N PHE A 222 -14.39 -7.14 -3.10
CA PHE A 222 -14.38 -5.96 -2.27
C PHE A 222 -15.76 -5.69 -1.68
N TRP A 223 -15.83 -5.51 -0.35
CA TRP A 223 -17.05 -5.13 0.38
C TRP A 223 -16.80 -3.98 1.35
N GLY A 224 -15.71 -3.26 1.14
CA GLY A 224 -15.29 -2.15 1.98
C GLY A 224 -16.18 -0.93 1.88
N LYS A 225 -15.74 0.14 2.50
CA LYS A 225 -16.49 1.40 2.53
C LYS A 225 -16.26 2.17 1.23
N ASN A 226 -17.34 2.68 0.64
CA ASN A 226 -17.29 3.75 -0.33
C ASN A 226 -17.41 5.10 0.39
N GLY A 227 -17.02 6.19 -0.25
CA GLY A 227 -17.34 7.52 0.24
C GLY A 227 -16.16 8.42 0.55
N TYR A 228 -14.94 8.00 0.24
CA TYR A 228 -13.78 8.89 0.27
C TYR A 228 -13.34 9.27 -1.14
N GLY A 229 -12.58 10.35 -1.28
CA GLY A 229 -12.33 11.09 -2.52
C GLY A 229 -11.96 10.27 -3.75
N HIS A 230 -11.33 9.13 -3.58
CA HIS A 230 -10.84 8.25 -4.65
C HIS A 230 -11.55 6.89 -4.70
N SER A 231 -12.69 6.75 -4.02
CA SER A 231 -13.52 5.56 -4.10
C SER A 231 -14.56 5.66 -5.21
N HIS A 232 -14.98 4.51 -5.70
CA HIS A 232 -16.10 4.34 -6.61
C HIS A 232 -17.30 3.72 -5.87
N MET A 233 -18.44 3.65 -6.52
CA MET A 233 -19.66 3.02 -5.97
C MET A 233 -19.68 1.53 -6.33
N ASP A 234 -18.68 0.81 -5.84
CA ASP A 234 -18.25 -0.52 -6.28
C ASP A 234 -18.25 -1.58 -5.16
N LYS A 235 -19.05 -1.41 -4.10
CA LYS A 235 -19.21 -2.45 -3.07
C LYS A 235 -19.68 -3.76 -3.70
N LEU A 236 -19.19 -4.88 -3.17
CA LEU A 236 -19.40 -6.21 -3.71
C LEU A 236 -18.81 -6.43 -5.11
N SER A 237 -17.95 -5.50 -5.56
CA SER A 237 -17.24 -5.70 -6.81
C SER A 237 -16.31 -6.91 -6.72
N ILE A 238 -16.24 -7.62 -7.84
CA ILE A 238 -15.39 -8.79 -8.00
C ILE A 238 -14.46 -8.61 -9.18
N GLY A 239 -13.33 -9.29 -9.13
CA GLY A 239 -12.43 -9.36 -10.26
C GLY A 239 -11.67 -10.69 -10.27
N MET A 240 -11.17 -11.02 -11.43
CA MET A 240 -10.43 -12.25 -11.67
C MET A 240 -9.26 -11.99 -12.60
N ASP A 241 -8.11 -12.51 -12.18
CA ASP A 241 -6.92 -12.58 -13.02
C ASP A 241 -6.52 -14.06 -13.19
N ALA A 242 -6.25 -14.45 -14.40
CA ALA A 242 -5.91 -15.84 -14.68
C ALA A 242 -4.93 -15.96 -15.85
N TYR A 243 -4.00 -16.90 -15.76
CA TYR A 243 -3.03 -17.20 -16.82
C TYR A 243 -2.20 -15.97 -17.25
N GLY A 244 -1.96 -15.07 -16.31
CA GLY A 244 -1.22 -13.82 -16.55
C GLY A 244 -2.04 -12.67 -17.16
N PHE A 245 -3.37 -12.80 -17.27
CA PHE A 245 -4.28 -11.79 -17.82
C PHE A 245 -5.30 -11.33 -16.79
N ASN A 246 -5.68 -10.05 -16.86
CA ASN A 246 -6.87 -9.55 -16.18
C ASN A 246 -8.10 -9.97 -16.99
N MET A 247 -8.92 -10.83 -16.41
CA MET A 247 -10.11 -11.40 -17.05
C MET A 247 -11.39 -10.59 -16.78
N MET A 248 -11.39 -9.76 -15.75
CA MET A 248 -12.50 -8.90 -15.34
C MET A 248 -11.96 -7.52 -15.00
N PRO A 249 -11.61 -6.71 -16.01
CA PRO A 249 -11.03 -5.39 -15.79
C PRO A 249 -12.04 -4.45 -15.15
N ASP A 250 -11.53 -3.57 -14.31
CA ASP A 250 -12.22 -2.40 -13.79
C ASP A 250 -11.87 -1.15 -14.63
N ASN A 251 -12.67 -0.11 -14.56
CA ASN A 251 -12.41 1.13 -15.29
C ASN A 251 -11.19 1.90 -14.73
N GLY A 252 -10.98 1.80 -13.43
CA GLY A 252 -9.87 2.44 -12.74
C GLY A 252 -9.91 3.96 -12.83
N TYR A 253 -8.72 4.56 -12.92
CA TYR A 253 -8.55 6.01 -12.98
C TYR A 253 -9.00 6.56 -14.34
N PRO A 254 -9.83 7.61 -14.38
CA PRO A 254 -10.26 8.21 -15.64
C PRO A 254 -9.10 8.91 -16.34
N THR A 255 -9.29 9.20 -17.62
CA THR A 255 -8.30 9.94 -18.44
C THR A 255 -8.05 11.33 -17.89
N THR A 256 -9.07 11.97 -17.34
CA THR A 256 -9.00 13.29 -16.72
C THR A 256 -9.61 13.28 -15.32
N THR A 257 -9.11 14.13 -14.44
CA THR A 257 -9.59 14.27 -13.06
C THR A 257 -10.51 15.49 -12.92
N GLY A 258 -11.36 15.49 -11.89
CA GLY A 258 -12.27 16.58 -11.59
C GLY A 258 -13.71 16.28 -11.97
N PRO A 259 -14.51 17.27 -12.33
CA PRO A 259 -15.93 17.10 -12.67
C PRO A 259 -16.18 16.56 -14.09
N ASP A 260 -15.20 15.88 -14.66
CA ASP A 260 -15.31 15.29 -15.99
C ASP A 260 -16.48 14.31 -16.05
N PRO A 261 -17.36 14.39 -17.09
CA PRO A 261 -18.45 13.47 -17.28
C PRO A 261 -18.03 11.99 -17.30
N GLU A 262 -16.89 11.65 -17.92
CA GLU A 262 -16.36 10.30 -17.92
C GLU A 262 -16.21 9.77 -16.49
N ARG A 263 -15.56 10.54 -15.61
CA ARG A 263 -15.36 10.14 -14.22
C ARG A 263 -16.67 10.08 -13.44
N MET A 264 -17.48 11.12 -13.51
CA MET A 264 -18.64 11.30 -12.65
C MET A 264 -19.87 10.50 -13.11
N GLN A 265 -20.02 10.30 -14.42
CA GLN A 265 -21.18 9.63 -15.01
C GLN A 265 -20.90 8.20 -15.44
N TRP A 266 -19.66 7.73 -15.36
CA TRP A 266 -19.29 6.38 -15.73
C TRP A 266 -18.33 5.75 -14.72
N ASN A 267 -17.04 6.14 -14.69
CA ASN A 267 -16.03 5.40 -13.93
C ASN A 267 -16.36 5.17 -12.45
N ARG A 268 -17.07 6.09 -11.82
CA ARG A 268 -17.44 6.00 -10.40
C ARG A 268 -18.80 5.34 -10.15
N THR A 269 -19.58 5.11 -11.19
CA THR A 269 -20.97 4.63 -11.05
C THR A 269 -21.03 3.13 -10.82
N THR A 270 -22.01 2.66 -10.07
CA THR A 270 -22.17 1.23 -9.76
C THR A 270 -22.29 0.38 -11.02
N ILE A 271 -23.01 0.86 -12.04
CA ILE A 271 -23.25 0.13 -13.28
C ILE A 271 -22.00 -0.14 -14.10
N SER A 272 -20.93 0.62 -13.90
CA SER A 272 -19.67 0.46 -14.64
C SER A 272 -18.74 -0.59 -14.03
N HIS A 273 -19.09 -1.16 -12.89
CA HIS A 273 -18.27 -2.13 -12.16
C HIS A 273 -18.81 -3.56 -12.23
N ASN A 274 -17.99 -4.52 -11.93
CA ASN A 274 -18.35 -5.94 -11.83
C ASN A 274 -19.08 -6.22 -10.50
N THR A 275 -20.20 -5.55 -10.26
CA THR A 275 -20.95 -5.60 -9.00
C THR A 275 -22.45 -5.75 -9.22
N VAL A 276 -23.21 -5.72 -8.13
CA VAL A 276 -24.68 -5.86 -8.16
C VAL A 276 -25.32 -4.47 -8.14
N VAL A 277 -26.15 -4.19 -9.13
CA VAL A 277 -27.03 -3.02 -9.18
C VAL A 277 -28.44 -3.43 -8.73
N VAL A 278 -29.02 -2.71 -7.80
CA VAL A 278 -30.35 -2.97 -7.27
C VAL A 278 -31.29 -1.83 -7.68
N ASN A 279 -32.39 -2.17 -8.33
CA ASN A 279 -33.42 -1.21 -8.82
C ASN A 279 -32.87 -0.13 -9.74
N GLU A 280 -31.77 -0.40 -10.46
CA GLU A 280 -31.10 0.58 -11.32
C GLU A 280 -30.58 1.82 -10.57
N GLU A 281 -30.33 1.67 -9.27
CA GLU A 281 -29.85 2.75 -8.40
C GLU A 281 -28.37 2.59 -8.08
N GLU A 282 -27.69 3.72 -7.86
CA GLU A 282 -26.31 3.77 -7.39
C GLU A 282 -26.20 3.30 -5.94
N GLN A 283 -25.10 2.66 -5.62
CA GLN A 283 -24.79 2.31 -4.23
C GLN A 283 -24.46 3.57 -3.41
N GLY A 284 -24.95 3.63 -2.18
CA GLY A 284 -24.71 4.71 -1.23
C GLY A 284 -23.45 4.52 -0.37
#